data_cea51d355aae6a027180b19b473bdeae
#
_entry.id   cea51d355aae6a027180b19b473bdeae
#
_cell.length_a   1.000
_cell.length_b   1.000
_cell.length_c   1.000
_cell.angle_alpha   90.00
_cell.angle_beta   90.00
_cell.angle_gamma   90.00
#
_symmetry.space_group_name_H-M   'P 1'
#
loop_
_entity.id
_entity.type
_entity.pdbx_description
1 polymer ?
#
loop_
_entity_poly.entity_id
_entity_poly.type
_entity_poly.pdbx_seq_one_letter_code
_entity_poly.pdbx_strand_id
1 'polypeptide(L)'
;MYAGKVELCGVDTARLPVLSEAEKSRLLRAARAGDRQARQEMVQGNLRLVLSVVQRFAGRGENMDDLFQVGCIGLIKAIDNFDPSLNVRFSTYGVPMIVGEVKRYLRDNNAVRVSRSIRDLACHAMQAREELQMQNGREPKVSEIAARLGVSPENVAMALGSAVTPASLYEPVYSDGEDSFALVDQLRDATGEESWISDMMFRDTVRALTPRERRIIALRYLGGRTQTQVAREIGISQAQVSRLEKGALNQFHTDR
;
A
#
# COMPACT_ATOMS: atom_id res chain seq x y z
N MET A 1 6.89 7.74 -35.49
CA MET A 1 8.18 7.76 -34.76
C MET A 1 8.23 9.10 -34.01
N TYR A 2 7.77 9.13 -32.76
CA TYR A 2 7.79 10.34 -31.92
C TYR A 2 9.20 10.52 -31.36
N ALA A 3 10.03 11.33 -31.98
CA ALA A 3 11.26 11.86 -31.42
C ALA A 3 10.93 13.06 -30.51
N GLY A 4 10.12 12.82 -29.49
CA GLY A 4 9.89 13.79 -28.44
C GLY A 4 11.09 13.80 -27.50
N LYS A 5 11.68 14.97 -27.32
CA LYS A 5 12.66 15.28 -26.30
C LYS A 5 12.03 14.97 -24.95
N VAL A 6 12.31 13.80 -24.40
CA VAL A 6 11.79 13.39 -23.09
C VAL A 6 12.94 13.53 -22.11
N GLU A 7 12.82 14.48 -21.19
CA GLU A 7 13.70 14.59 -20.04
C GLU A 7 13.19 13.65 -18.96
N LEU A 8 13.98 12.66 -18.58
CA LEU A 8 13.69 11.70 -17.52
C LEU A 8 14.71 11.88 -16.41
N CYS A 9 14.26 12.17 -15.20
CA CYS A 9 15.11 12.38 -14.03
C CYS A 9 16.23 13.42 -14.27
N GLY A 10 15.98 14.49 -15.05
CA GLY A 10 17.00 15.48 -15.42
C GLY A 10 17.98 15.02 -16.48
N VAL A 11 17.80 13.85 -17.08
CA VAL A 11 18.66 13.31 -18.14
C VAL A 11 18.01 13.55 -19.50
N ASP A 12 18.71 14.27 -20.38
CA ASP A 12 18.31 14.44 -21.79
C ASP A 12 18.49 13.12 -22.54
N THR A 13 17.38 12.42 -22.79
CA THR A 13 17.38 11.11 -23.43
C THR A 13 17.83 11.13 -24.89
N ALA A 14 17.83 12.31 -25.54
CA ALA A 14 18.28 12.47 -26.92
C ALA A 14 19.81 12.46 -27.05
N ARG A 15 20.51 12.81 -25.98
CA ARG A 15 22.01 12.97 -25.97
C ARG A 15 22.73 11.85 -25.24
N LEU A 16 22.04 10.73 -24.95
CA LEU A 16 22.66 9.60 -24.27
C LEU A 16 23.80 8.99 -25.12
N PRO A 17 25.01 8.83 -24.55
CA PRO A 17 26.12 8.22 -25.24
C PRO A 17 25.84 6.74 -25.54
N VAL A 18 26.40 6.25 -26.62
CA VAL A 18 26.35 4.85 -27.02
C VAL A 18 27.77 4.30 -27.09
N LEU A 19 28.05 3.26 -26.30
CA LEU A 19 29.37 2.61 -26.30
C LEU A 19 29.42 1.50 -27.34
N SER A 20 30.55 1.37 -28.01
CA SER A 20 30.87 0.21 -28.85
C SER A 20 31.12 -1.04 -28.00
N GLU A 21 30.99 -2.24 -28.56
CA GLU A 21 31.23 -3.49 -27.83
C GLU A 21 32.68 -3.60 -27.31
N ALA A 22 33.66 -3.06 -28.04
CA ALA A 22 35.05 -3.03 -27.60
C ALA A 22 35.24 -2.12 -26.37
N GLU A 23 34.61 -0.94 -26.37
CA GLU A 23 34.63 -0.02 -25.23
C GLU A 23 33.93 -0.63 -24.00
N LYS A 24 32.75 -1.24 -24.17
CA LYS A 24 32.06 -1.95 -23.09
C LYS A 24 32.94 -3.03 -22.46
N SER A 25 33.59 -3.86 -23.28
CA SER A 25 34.47 -4.92 -22.79
C SER A 25 35.69 -4.37 -22.04
N ARG A 26 36.25 -3.23 -22.48
CA ARG A 26 37.34 -2.55 -21.79
C ARG A 26 36.88 -2.00 -20.45
N LEU A 27 35.78 -1.24 -20.45
CA LEU A 27 35.22 -0.60 -19.26
C LEU A 27 34.79 -1.61 -18.21
N LEU A 28 34.16 -2.72 -18.61
CA LEU A 28 33.76 -3.80 -17.70
C LEU A 28 34.96 -4.44 -16.99
N ARG A 29 36.06 -4.68 -17.71
CA ARG A 29 37.30 -5.20 -17.12
C ARG A 29 37.92 -4.21 -16.13
N ALA A 30 37.96 -2.92 -16.48
CA ALA A 30 38.46 -1.86 -15.58
C ALA A 30 37.55 -1.70 -14.34
N ALA A 31 36.24 -1.68 -14.52
CA ALA A 31 35.29 -1.60 -13.42
C ALA A 31 35.43 -2.78 -12.44
N ARG A 32 35.61 -4.00 -12.96
CA ARG A 32 35.87 -5.18 -12.14
C ARG A 32 37.21 -5.12 -11.39
N ALA A 33 38.19 -4.40 -11.93
CA ALA A 33 39.46 -4.11 -11.25
C ALA A 33 39.35 -3.00 -10.19
N GLY A 34 38.17 -2.41 -9.99
CA GLY A 34 37.91 -1.38 -8.99
C GLY A 34 37.93 0.07 -9.52
N ASP A 35 38.05 0.28 -10.83
CA ASP A 35 37.98 1.60 -11.42
C ASP A 35 36.57 2.17 -11.38
N ARG A 36 36.38 3.17 -10.51
CA ARG A 36 35.08 3.83 -10.31
C ARG A 36 34.65 4.66 -11.51
N GLN A 37 35.61 5.26 -12.22
CA GLN A 37 35.33 6.08 -13.40
C GLN A 37 34.86 5.21 -14.56
N ALA A 38 35.52 4.09 -14.81
CA ALA A 38 35.12 3.12 -15.83
C ALA A 38 33.71 2.55 -15.52
N ARG A 39 33.39 2.30 -14.24
CA ARG A 39 32.05 1.89 -13.81
C ARG A 39 31.02 2.97 -14.12
N GLN A 40 31.29 4.24 -13.83
CA GLN A 40 30.38 5.35 -14.10
C GLN A 40 30.16 5.55 -15.61
N GLU A 41 31.22 5.51 -16.42
CA GLU A 41 31.13 5.58 -17.88
C GLU A 41 30.32 4.42 -18.46
N MET A 42 30.47 3.20 -17.91
CA MET A 42 29.68 2.06 -18.31
C MET A 42 28.18 2.22 -17.98
N VAL A 43 27.84 2.82 -16.83
CA VAL A 43 26.44 3.14 -16.48
C VAL A 43 25.89 4.15 -17.47
N GLN A 44 26.57 5.29 -17.68
CA GLN A 44 26.11 6.36 -18.56
C GLN A 44 25.91 5.88 -20.00
N GLY A 45 26.84 5.08 -20.52
CA GLY A 45 26.78 4.55 -21.88
C GLY A 45 25.72 3.46 -22.12
N ASN A 46 25.05 3.00 -21.05
CA ASN A 46 23.96 2.01 -21.14
C ASN A 46 22.60 2.53 -20.67
N LEU A 47 22.45 3.82 -20.34
CA LEU A 47 21.15 4.39 -19.95
C LEU A 47 20.11 4.26 -21.07
N ARG A 48 20.51 4.33 -22.32
CA ARG A 48 19.62 4.09 -23.47
C ARG A 48 19.05 2.67 -23.49
N LEU A 49 19.84 1.68 -23.05
CA LEU A 49 19.35 0.31 -22.88
C LEU A 49 18.28 0.24 -21.80
N VAL A 50 18.49 0.90 -20.66
CA VAL A 50 17.48 0.98 -19.58
C VAL A 50 16.20 1.59 -20.12
N LEU A 51 16.28 2.72 -20.83
CA LEU A 51 15.13 3.40 -21.41
C LEU A 51 14.32 2.46 -22.32
N SER A 52 14.99 1.74 -23.21
CA SER A 52 14.34 0.81 -24.14
C SER A 52 13.61 -0.35 -23.43
N VAL A 53 14.14 -0.77 -22.28
CA VAL A 53 13.50 -1.83 -21.46
C VAL A 53 12.31 -1.28 -20.70
N VAL A 54 12.46 -0.10 -20.06
CA VAL A 54 11.45 0.53 -19.21
C VAL A 54 10.22 0.95 -20.02
N GLN A 55 10.38 1.38 -21.27
CA GLN A 55 9.27 1.71 -22.16
C GLN A 55 8.25 0.57 -22.35
N ARG A 56 8.67 -0.69 -22.21
CA ARG A 56 7.76 -1.85 -22.27
C ARG A 56 6.82 -1.94 -21.07
N PHE A 57 7.11 -1.19 -20.01
CA PHE A 57 6.31 -1.14 -18.80
C PHE A 57 5.50 0.16 -18.68
N ALA A 58 5.55 1.02 -19.71
CA ALA A 58 4.71 2.21 -19.79
C ALA A 58 3.22 1.84 -19.73
N GLY A 59 2.43 2.67 -19.05
CA GLY A 59 0.98 2.44 -18.93
C GLY A 59 0.54 1.46 -17.83
N ARG A 60 1.48 1.04 -16.95
CA ARG A 60 1.14 0.18 -15.79
C ARG A 60 0.79 0.95 -14.51
N GLY A 61 0.45 2.23 -14.62
CA GLY A 61 0.04 3.08 -13.48
C GLY A 61 1.18 3.71 -12.70
N GLU A 62 2.44 3.39 -13.04
CA GLU A 62 3.62 3.92 -12.37
C GLU A 62 4.27 5.06 -13.16
N ASN A 63 4.93 5.97 -12.44
CA ASN A 63 5.67 7.06 -13.06
C ASN A 63 6.87 6.51 -13.83
N MET A 64 7.07 7.01 -15.05
CA MET A 64 8.16 6.60 -15.93
C MET A 64 9.54 6.93 -15.34
N ASP A 65 9.64 8.02 -14.58
CA ASP A 65 10.86 8.41 -13.87
C ASP A 65 11.26 7.39 -12.82
N ASP A 66 10.29 6.89 -12.04
CA ASP A 66 10.54 5.87 -11.02
C ASP A 66 10.95 4.54 -11.64
N LEU A 67 10.26 4.14 -12.71
CA LEU A 67 10.62 2.93 -13.46
C LEU A 67 12.04 3.03 -14.06
N PHE A 68 12.42 4.22 -14.55
CA PHE A 68 13.76 4.46 -15.09
C PHE A 68 14.82 4.38 -13.99
N GLN A 69 14.60 5.00 -12.83
CA GLN A 69 15.51 4.91 -11.68
C GLN A 69 15.71 3.47 -11.22
N VAL A 70 14.61 2.71 -11.08
CA VAL A 70 14.67 1.29 -10.73
C VAL A 70 15.40 0.48 -11.79
N GLY A 71 15.16 0.79 -13.06
CA GLY A 71 15.90 0.19 -14.18
C GLY A 71 17.41 0.49 -14.11
N CYS A 72 17.79 1.69 -13.71
CA CYS A 72 19.20 2.05 -13.48
C CYS A 72 19.81 1.26 -12.32
N ILE A 73 19.07 0.99 -11.24
CA ILE A 73 19.53 0.10 -10.17
C ILE A 73 19.80 -1.31 -10.72
N GLY A 74 18.91 -1.83 -11.57
CA GLY A 74 19.10 -3.10 -12.26
C GLY A 74 20.34 -3.13 -13.15
N LEU A 75 20.59 -2.03 -13.90
CA LEU A 75 21.79 -1.86 -14.71
C LEU A 75 23.07 -1.87 -13.86
N ILE A 76 23.08 -1.13 -12.76
CA ILE A 76 24.23 -1.06 -11.84
C ILE A 76 24.54 -2.46 -11.28
N LYS A 77 23.53 -3.19 -10.81
CA LYS A 77 23.69 -4.58 -10.36
C LYS A 77 24.21 -5.49 -11.46
N ALA A 78 23.78 -5.26 -12.70
CA ALA A 78 24.26 -6.03 -13.85
C ALA A 78 25.74 -5.74 -14.12
N ILE A 79 26.19 -4.48 -14.06
CA ILE A 79 27.60 -4.12 -14.27
C ILE A 79 28.49 -4.72 -13.17
N ASP A 80 28.05 -4.63 -11.91
CA ASP A 80 28.81 -5.12 -10.76
C ASP A 80 28.97 -6.66 -10.76
N ASN A 81 27.97 -7.39 -11.26
CA ASN A 81 27.94 -8.85 -11.23
C ASN A 81 28.31 -9.53 -12.57
N PHE A 82 28.52 -8.76 -13.65
CA PHE A 82 28.84 -9.33 -14.94
C PHE A 82 30.26 -9.93 -14.98
N ASP A 83 30.36 -11.13 -15.51
CA ASP A 83 31.65 -11.76 -15.76
C ASP A 83 32.09 -11.57 -17.23
N PRO A 84 33.12 -10.72 -17.49
CA PRO A 84 33.63 -10.49 -18.84
C PRO A 84 34.30 -11.71 -19.48
N SER A 85 34.59 -12.77 -18.72
CA SER A 85 35.17 -14.03 -19.25
C SER A 85 34.13 -14.88 -19.98
N LEU A 86 32.85 -14.65 -19.68
CA LEU A 86 31.75 -15.30 -20.40
C LEU A 86 31.65 -14.70 -21.81
N ASN A 87 31.69 -15.55 -22.82
CA ASN A 87 31.60 -15.10 -24.22
C ASN A 87 30.17 -14.72 -24.63
N VAL A 88 29.55 -13.81 -23.84
CA VAL A 88 28.19 -13.29 -24.05
C VAL A 88 28.21 -11.78 -24.06
N ARG A 89 27.30 -11.17 -24.84
CA ARG A 89 27.17 -9.70 -24.83
C ARG A 89 26.60 -9.22 -23.51
N PHE A 90 27.10 -8.08 -23.02
CA PHE A 90 26.60 -7.46 -21.78
C PHE A 90 25.07 -7.26 -21.79
N SER A 91 24.49 -6.85 -22.93
CA SER A 91 23.03 -6.66 -23.05
C SER A 91 22.23 -7.93 -22.79
N THR A 92 22.75 -9.10 -23.14
CA THR A 92 22.10 -10.39 -22.89
C THR A 92 21.96 -10.68 -21.39
N TYR A 93 22.92 -10.25 -20.59
CA TYR A 93 22.89 -10.36 -19.14
C TYR A 93 22.16 -9.17 -18.49
N GLY A 94 22.38 -7.94 -18.96
CA GLY A 94 21.85 -6.73 -18.38
C GLY A 94 20.33 -6.59 -18.51
N VAL A 95 19.76 -6.93 -19.68
CA VAL A 95 18.30 -6.82 -19.89
C VAL A 95 17.48 -7.64 -18.91
N PRO A 96 17.73 -8.93 -18.66
CA PRO A 96 17.03 -9.69 -17.62
C PRO A 96 17.17 -9.10 -16.22
N MET A 97 18.33 -8.55 -15.87
CA MET A 97 18.55 -7.91 -14.57
C MET A 97 17.69 -6.65 -14.41
N ILE A 98 17.68 -5.79 -15.42
CA ILE A 98 16.86 -4.58 -15.46
C ILE A 98 15.36 -4.95 -15.36
N VAL A 99 14.89 -5.89 -16.18
CA VAL A 99 13.51 -6.40 -16.17
C VAL A 99 13.16 -6.98 -14.81
N GLY A 100 14.08 -7.72 -14.19
CA GLY A 100 13.89 -8.30 -12.87
C GLY A 100 13.64 -7.28 -11.78
N GLU A 101 14.45 -6.19 -11.75
CA GLU A 101 14.28 -5.11 -10.77
C GLU A 101 12.98 -4.32 -11.02
N VAL A 102 12.66 -4.00 -12.27
CA VAL A 102 11.41 -3.32 -12.62
C VAL A 102 10.19 -4.16 -12.23
N LYS A 103 10.18 -5.47 -12.56
CA LYS A 103 9.10 -6.38 -12.15
C LYS A 103 8.99 -6.50 -10.63
N ARG A 104 10.12 -6.50 -9.92
CA ARG A 104 10.14 -6.53 -8.46
C ARG A 104 9.49 -5.26 -7.90
N TYR A 105 9.91 -4.09 -8.40
CA TYR A 105 9.34 -2.81 -8.00
C TYR A 105 7.83 -2.76 -8.22
N LEU A 106 7.35 -3.06 -9.44
CA LEU A 106 5.92 -3.10 -9.77
C LEU A 106 5.12 -4.06 -8.88
N ARG A 107 5.76 -5.14 -8.43
CA ARG A 107 5.12 -6.08 -7.52
C ARG A 107 5.06 -5.56 -6.08
N ASP A 108 6.12 -4.89 -5.62
CA ASP A 108 6.28 -4.52 -4.21
C ASP A 108 5.73 -3.10 -3.92
N ASN A 109 5.53 -2.25 -4.95
CA ASN A 109 5.04 -0.86 -4.86
C ASN A 109 3.51 -0.74 -4.99
N ASN A 110 2.76 -1.57 -4.27
CA ASN A 110 1.31 -1.42 -4.20
C ASN A 110 0.92 -0.68 -2.92
N ALA A 111 -0.12 0.18 -3.01
CA ALA A 111 -0.67 0.93 -1.87
C ALA A 111 -1.09 0.02 -0.71
N VAL A 112 -1.59 -1.18 -1.01
CA VAL A 112 -1.93 -2.22 -0.03
C VAL A 112 -0.98 -3.40 -0.20
N ARG A 113 -0.32 -3.82 0.90
CA ARG A 113 0.57 -4.98 0.89
C ARG A 113 -0.22 -6.27 0.80
N VAL A 114 -0.06 -6.98 -0.31
CA VAL A 114 -0.65 -8.30 -0.55
C VAL A 114 0.44 -9.37 -0.52
N SER A 115 0.17 -10.51 0.12
CA SER A 115 1.12 -11.65 0.15
C SER A 115 1.36 -12.20 -1.26
N ARG A 116 2.54 -12.81 -1.48
CA ARG A 116 2.89 -13.38 -2.79
C ARG A 116 1.90 -14.46 -3.22
N SER A 117 1.52 -15.35 -2.31
CA SER A 117 0.59 -16.45 -2.59
C SER A 117 -0.79 -15.95 -3.04
N ILE A 118 -1.32 -14.90 -2.41
CA ILE A 118 -2.61 -14.31 -2.80
C ILE A 118 -2.49 -13.64 -4.17
N ARG A 119 -1.39 -12.95 -4.45
CA ARG A 119 -1.16 -12.30 -5.74
C ARG A 119 -0.98 -13.30 -6.87
N ASP A 120 -0.22 -14.37 -6.65
CA ASP A 120 -0.05 -15.43 -7.62
C ASP A 120 -1.40 -16.12 -7.90
N LEU A 121 -2.19 -16.36 -6.85
CA LEU A 121 -3.55 -16.88 -7.00
C LEU A 121 -4.46 -15.92 -7.77
N ALA A 122 -4.36 -14.60 -7.52
CA ALA A 122 -5.12 -13.59 -8.27
C ALA A 122 -4.77 -13.62 -9.77
N CYS A 123 -3.47 -13.74 -10.09
CA CYS A 123 -3.00 -13.84 -11.48
C CYS A 123 -3.58 -15.07 -12.18
N HIS A 124 -3.53 -16.25 -11.54
CA HIS A 124 -4.10 -17.47 -12.08
C HIS A 124 -5.63 -17.41 -12.17
N ALA A 125 -6.28 -16.76 -11.19
CA ALA A 125 -7.74 -16.60 -11.20
C ALA A 125 -8.20 -15.68 -12.36
N MET A 126 -7.46 -14.60 -12.65
CA MET A 126 -7.73 -13.73 -13.80
C MET A 126 -7.55 -14.48 -15.12
N GLN A 127 -6.48 -15.25 -15.27
CA GLN A 127 -6.26 -16.09 -16.45
C GLN A 127 -7.38 -17.12 -16.64
N ALA A 128 -7.73 -17.86 -15.58
CA ALA A 128 -8.81 -18.85 -15.63
C ALA A 128 -10.17 -18.21 -15.96
N ARG A 129 -10.41 -16.98 -15.45
CA ARG A 129 -11.61 -16.20 -15.78
C ARG A 129 -11.68 -15.86 -17.26
N GLU A 130 -10.59 -15.38 -17.86
CA GLU A 130 -10.52 -15.05 -19.29
C GLU A 130 -10.70 -16.32 -20.15
N GLU A 131 -10.04 -17.42 -19.82
CA GLU A 131 -10.18 -18.69 -20.53
C GLU A 131 -11.62 -19.23 -20.49
N LEU A 132 -12.25 -19.23 -19.31
CA LEU A 132 -13.63 -19.69 -19.14
C LEU A 132 -14.63 -18.76 -19.82
N GLN A 133 -14.37 -17.45 -19.82
CA GLN A 133 -15.21 -16.49 -20.53
C GLN A 133 -15.15 -16.68 -22.04
N MET A 134 -13.95 -16.96 -22.60
CA MET A 134 -13.80 -17.28 -24.03
C MET A 134 -14.50 -18.60 -24.40
N GLN A 135 -14.43 -19.61 -23.53
CA GLN A 135 -15.05 -20.91 -23.77
C GLN A 135 -16.57 -20.89 -23.66
N ASN A 136 -17.10 -20.18 -22.68
CA ASN A 136 -18.53 -20.22 -22.34
C ASN A 136 -19.34 -19.05 -22.94
N GLY A 137 -18.68 -18.03 -23.51
CA GLY A 137 -19.33 -16.83 -24.03
C GLY A 137 -20.02 -15.95 -22.97
N ARG A 138 -19.81 -16.25 -21.66
CA ARG A 138 -20.36 -15.50 -20.52
C ARG A 138 -19.32 -15.36 -19.42
N GLU A 139 -19.54 -14.41 -18.54
CA GLU A 139 -18.69 -14.23 -17.36
C GLU A 139 -18.82 -15.43 -16.40
N PRO A 140 -17.70 -16.09 -16.03
CA PRO A 140 -17.71 -17.24 -15.16
C PRO A 140 -17.99 -16.83 -13.72
N LYS A 141 -18.67 -17.71 -12.98
CA LYS A 141 -18.87 -17.56 -11.53
C LYS A 141 -17.58 -17.87 -10.77
N VAL A 142 -17.41 -17.29 -9.59
CA VAL A 142 -16.27 -17.55 -8.69
C VAL A 142 -16.10 -19.05 -8.41
N SER A 143 -17.20 -19.80 -8.26
CA SER A 143 -17.19 -21.24 -8.07
C SER A 143 -16.63 -22.02 -9.26
N GLU A 144 -16.85 -21.56 -10.50
CA GLU A 144 -16.31 -22.18 -11.72
C GLU A 144 -14.81 -21.95 -11.83
N ILE A 145 -14.34 -20.72 -11.48
CA ILE A 145 -12.90 -20.40 -11.41
C ILE A 145 -12.23 -21.23 -10.33
N ALA A 146 -12.84 -21.34 -9.15
CA ALA A 146 -12.35 -22.14 -8.02
C ALA A 146 -12.21 -23.61 -8.38
N ALA A 147 -13.22 -24.19 -9.03
CA ALA A 147 -13.19 -25.56 -9.51
C ALA A 147 -12.07 -25.78 -10.56
N ARG A 148 -11.85 -24.82 -11.45
CA ARG A 148 -10.79 -24.89 -12.48
C ARG A 148 -9.38 -24.87 -11.88
N LEU A 149 -9.20 -24.11 -10.77
CA LEU A 149 -7.91 -23.95 -10.09
C LEU A 149 -7.71 -24.95 -8.93
N GLY A 150 -8.73 -25.71 -8.53
CA GLY A 150 -8.66 -26.65 -7.41
C GLY A 150 -8.50 -25.97 -6.04
N VAL A 151 -9.04 -24.77 -5.87
CA VAL A 151 -8.97 -23.98 -4.62
C VAL A 151 -10.38 -23.64 -4.13
N SER A 152 -10.51 -23.17 -2.88
CA SER A 152 -11.81 -22.78 -2.35
C SER A 152 -12.33 -21.47 -2.98
N PRO A 153 -13.65 -21.31 -3.15
CA PRO A 153 -14.25 -20.09 -3.70
C PRO A 153 -13.93 -18.84 -2.89
N GLU A 154 -13.79 -18.97 -1.56
CA GLU A 154 -13.42 -17.87 -0.66
C GLU A 154 -12.02 -17.34 -0.97
N ASN A 155 -11.08 -18.25 -1.22
CA ASN A 155 -9.70 -17.88 -1.58
C ASN A 155 -9.65 -17.17 -2.93
N VAL A 156 -10.44 -17.61 -3.91
CA VAL A 156 -10.55 -16.94 -5.21
C VAL A 156 -11.17 -15.56 -5.06
N ALA A 157 -12.25 -15.42 -4.29
CA ALA A 157 -12.90 -14.14 -4.03
C ALA A 157 -11.93 -13.15 -3.34
N MET A 158 -11.21 -13.62 -2.31
CA MET A 158 -10.19 -12.83 -1.62
C MET A 158 -9.06 -12.42 -2.56
N ALA A 159 -8.57 -13.33 -3.40
CA ALA A 159 -7.50 -13.05 -4.35
C ALA A 159 -7.92 -12.02 -5.40
N LEU A 160 -9.09 -12.16 -6.01
CA LEU A 160 -9.63 -11.21 -6.97
C LEU A 160 -9.89 -9.83 -6.32
N GLY A 161 -10.43 -9.80 -5.10
CA GLY A 161 -10.60 -8.57 -4.34
C GLY A 161 -9.29 -7.86 -4.01
N SER A 162 -8.21 -8.62 -3.77
CA SER A 162 -6.88 -8.05 -3.48
C SER A 162 -6.18 -7.42 -4.70
N ALA A 163 -6.65 -7.72 -5.90
CA ALA A 163 -6.10 -7.17 -7.14
C ALA A 163 -6.70 -5.80 -7.50
N VAL A 164 -7.72 -5.34 -6.79
CA VAL A 164 -8.36 -4.05 -7.04
C VAL A 164 -7.45 -2.92 -6.55
N THR A 165 -7.19 -1.97 -7.43
CA THR A 165 -6.43 -0.76 -7.07
C THR A 165 -7.30 0.16 -6.20
N PRO A 166 -6.81 0.65 -5.05
CA PRO A 166 -7.56 1.61 -4.25
C PRO A 166 -7.83 2.90 -5.04
N ALA A 167 -9.06 3.39 -4.96
CA ALA A 167 -9.41 4.69 -5.53
C ALA A 167 -8.88 5.83 -4.65
N SER A 168 -8.54 6.96 -5.25
CA SER A 168 -8.15 8.15 -4.50
C SER A 168 -9.38 8.77 -3.83
N LEU A 169 -9.26 9.15 -2.56
CA LEU A 169 -10.32 9.89 -1.86
C LEU A 169 -10.55 11.29 -2.48
N TYR A 170 -9.54 11.83 -3.15
CA TYR A 170 -9.60 13.13 -3.83
C TYR A 170 -9.93 13.00 -5.31
N GLU A 171 -10.28 11.80 -5.78
CA GLU A 171 -10.74 11.62 -7.15
C GLU A 171 -12.08 12.31 -7.33
N PRO A 172 -12.23 13.19 -8.34
CA PRO A 172 -13.49 13.89 -8.59
C PRO A 172 -14.54 12.89 -9.06
N VAL A 173 -15.66 12.81 -8.32
CA VAL A 173 -16.81 11.97 -8.70
C VAL A 173 -17.67 12.69 -9.74
N TYR A 174 -17.73 14.01 -9.64
CA TYR A 174 -18.41 14.89 -10.57
C TYR A 174 -17.53 16.09 -10.89
N SER A 175 -17.31 16.36 -12.16
CA SER A 175 -16.64 17.56 -12.65
C SER A 175 -17.62 18.32 -13.55
N ASP A 176 -18.44 19.17 -12.97
CA ASP A 176 -19.33 20.08 -13.71
C ASP A 176 -18.94 21.52 -13.31
N GLY A 177 -18.03 22.13 -14.09
CA GLY A 177 -17.57 23.50 -13.87
C GLY A 177 -16.57 23.71 -12.74
N GLU A 178 -16.74 24.80 -11.98
CA GLU A 178 -15.80 25.23 -10.93
C GLU A 178 -15.90 24.41 -9.61
N ASP A 179 -16.98 23.67 -9.38
CA ASP A 179 -17.19 22.86 -8.20
C ASP A 179 -16.95 21.36 -8.49
N SER A 180 -15.75 20.87 -8.16
CA SER A 180 -15.46 19.44 -8.23
C SER A 180 -15.78 18.76 -6.88
N PHE A 181 -16.75 17.85 -6.88
CA PHE A 181 -17.07 17.02 -5.73
C PHE A 181 -16.12 15.80 -5.68
N ALA A 182 -15.35 15.68 -4.60
CA ALA A 182 -14.43 14.56 -4.41
C ALA A 182 -15.12 13.38 -3.70
N LEU A 183 -14.57 12.18 -3.83
CA LEU A 183 -15.09 10.98 -3.17
C LEU A 183 -15.12 11.14 -1.64
N VAL A 184 -14.16 11.88 -1.06
CA VAL A 184 -14.09 12.16 0.38
C VAL A 184 -15.32 12.91 0.90
N ASP A 185 -15.92 13.78 0.09
CA ASP A 185 -17.09 14.60 0.47
C ASP A 185 -18.37 13.75 0.60
N GLN A 186 -18.38 12.54 0.03
CA GLN A 186 -19.49 11.58 0.13
C GLN A 186 -19.36 10.65 1.36
N LEU A 187 -18.19 10.60 1.99
CA LEU A 187 -17.97 9.74 3.14
C LEU A 187 -18.57 10.38 4.39
N ARG A 188 -19.51 9.67 5.00
CA ARG A 188 -20.08 10.07 6.29
C ARG A 188 -19.10 9.74 7.41
N ASP A 189 -19.01 10.64 8.40
CA ASP A 189 -18.35 10.32 9.65
C ASP A 189 -19.14 9.21 10.37
N ALA A 190 -18.44 8.13 10.76
CA ALA A 190 -19.02 7.02 11.49
C ALA A 190 -19.39 7.41 12.94
N THR A 191 -18.76 8.45 13.49
CA THR A 191 -19.11 9.05 14.77
C THR A 191 -20.23 10.08 14.58
N GLY A 192 -21.48 9.60 14.58
CA GLY A 192 -22.65 10.48 14.49
C GLY A 192 -22.68 11.54 15.61
N GLU A 193 -23.38 12.65 15.34
CA GLU A 193 -23.57 13.74 16.30
C GLU A 193 -24.10 13.26 17.66
N GLU A 194 -24.92 12.22 17.67
CA GLU A 194 -25.46 11.60 18.90
C GLU A 194 -24.37 11.04 19.82
N SER A 195 -23.30 10.44 19.27
CA SER A 195 -22.18 9.92 20.07
C SER A 195 -21.40 11.06 20.72
N TRP A 196 -21.19 12.12 19.99
CA TRP A 196 -20.44 13.31 20.45
C TRP A 196 -21.22 14.09 21.52
N ILE A 197 -22.52 14.28 21.30
CA ILE A 197 -23.43 14.90 22.29
C ILE A 197 -23.49 14.04 23.56
N SER A 198 -23.64 12.72 23.42
CA SER A 198 -23.67 11.78 24.53
C SER A 198 -22.38 11.82 25.36
N ASP A 199 -21.22 11.91 24.73
CA ASP A 199 -19.93 12.05 25.41
C ASP A 199 -19.81 13.38 26.16
N MET A 200 -20.33 14.46 25.59
CA MET A 200 -20.35 15.77 26.23
C MET A 200 -21.26 15.77 27.45
N MET A 201 -22.50 15.29 27.30
CA MET A 201 -23.45 15.15 28.40
C MET A 201 -22.88 14.27 29.53
N PHE A 202 -22.27 13.13 29.18
CA PHE A 202 -21.61 12.27 30.16
C PHE A 202 -20.53 12.99 30.95
N ARG A 203 -19.66 13.76 30.28
CA ARG A 203 -18.61 14.54 30.94
C ARG A 203 -19.17 15.61 31.87
N ASP A 204 -20.25 16.27 31.47
CA ASP A 204 -20.85 17.32 32.28
C ASP A 204 -21.58 16.74 33.50
N THR A 205 -22.28 15.62 33.34
CA THR A 205 -22.87 14.91 34.48
C THR A 205 -21.78 14.41 35.45
N VAL A 206 -20.66 13.87 34.96
CA VAL A 206 -19.52 13.48 35.83
C VAL A 206 -18.92 14.69 36.56
N ARG A 207 -18.88 15.84 35.93
CA ARG A 207 -18.40 17.09 36.59
C ARG A 207 -19.34 17.60 37.67
N ALA A 208 -20.64 17.42 37.49
CA ALA A 208 -21.67 17.82 38.46
C ALA A 208 -21.68 16.92 39.71
N LEU A 209 -21.18 15.66 39.61
CA LEU A 209 -21.06 14.77 40.77
C LEU A 209 -20.12 15.35 41.83
N THR A 210 -20.49 15.12 43.11
CA THR A 210 -19.58 15.42 44.22
C THR A 210 -18.28 14.58 44.13
N PRO A 211 -17.16 15.05 44.72
CA PRO A 211 -15.91 14.30 44.70
C PRO A 211 -16.01 12.87 45.25
N ARG A 212 -16.91 12.66 46.21
CA ARG A 212 -17.19 11.33 46.78
C ARG A 212 -17.94 10.42 45.80
N GLU A 213 -19.01 10.93 45.21
CA GLU A 213 -19.77 10.18 44.20
C GLU A 213 -18.92 9.83 43.02
N ARG A 214 -18.14 10.76 42.48
CA ARG A 214 -17.20 10.54 41.37
C ARG A 214 -16.20 9.44 41.68
N ARG A 215 -15.64 9.43 42.91
CA ARG A 215 -14.72 8.37 43.33
C ARG A 215 -15.40 7.01 43.45
N ILE A 216 -16.65 6.94 43.95
CA ILE A 216 -17.43 5.71 44.02
C ILE A 216 -17.69 5.18 42.61
N ILE A 217 -18.19 6.02 41.69
CA ILE A 217 -18.46 5.64 40.30
C ILE A 217 -17.18 5.15 39.61
N ALA A 218 -16.05 5.87 39.77
CA ALA A 218 -14.78 5.44 39.19
C ALA A 218 -14.30 4.09 39.71
N LEU A 219 -14.35 3.84 41.02
CA LEU A 219 -13.94 2.55 41.58
C LEU A 219 -14.88 1.39 41.19
N ARG A 220 -16.19 1.67 41.05
CA ARG A 220 -17.18 0.67 40.68
C ARG A 220 -17.09 0.30 39.18
N TYR A 221 -17.12 1.29 38.30
CA TYR A 221 -17.27 1.07 36.87
C TYR A 221 -15.96 1.05 36.07
N LEU A 222 -14.95 1.82 36.48
CA LEU A 222 -13.64 1.77 35.86
C LEU A 222 -12.70 0.79 36.58
N GLY A 223 -12.80 0.72 37.92
CA GLY A 223 -11.95 -0.16 38.74
C GLY A 223 -12.52 -1.57 38.96
N GLY A 224 -13.75 -1.88 38.53
CA GLY A 224 -14.37 -3.19 38.68
C GLY A 224 -14.57 -3.64 40.14
N ARG A 225 -14.57 -2.72 41.13
CA ARG A 225 -14.67 -3.02 42.55
C ARG A 225 -16.11 -3.33 42.98
N THR A 226 -16.29 -4.24 43.92
CA THR A 226 -17.61 -4.48 44.55
C THR A 226 -17.96 -3.35 45.53
N GLN A 227 -19.27 -3.14 45.83
CA GLN A 227 -19.68 -2.11 46.79
C GLN A 227 -19.02 -2.28 48.18
N THR A 228 -18.81 -3.53 48.61
CA THR A 228 -18.12 -3.86 49.87
C THR A 228 -16.65 -3.46 49.86
N GLN A 229 -15.96 -3.67 48.74
CA GLN A 229 -14.55 -3.24 48.57
C GLN A 229 -14.43 -1.72 48.56
N VAL A 230 -15.33 -1.02 47.82
CA VAL A 230 -15.39 0.45 47.77
C VAL A 230 -15.70 1.02 49.18
N ALA A 231 -16.64 0.42 49.91
CA ALA A 231 -16.98 0.82 51.27
C ALA A 231 -15.75 0.78 52.20
N ARG A 232 -14.98 -0.31 52.11
CA ARG A 232 -13.74 -0.49 52.90
C ARG A 232 -12.65 0.52 52.50
N GLU A 233 -12.51 0.81 51.19
CA GLU A 233 -11.48 1.73 50.67
C GLU A 233 -11.79 3.19 51.02
N ILE A 234 -13.09 3.60 50.98
CA ILE A 234 -13.50 4.97 51.25
C ILE A 234 -13.80 5.21 52.75
N GLY A 235 -13.91 4.14 53.55
CA GLY A 235 -14.16 4.24 54.99
C GLY A 235 -15.63 4.55 55.36
N ILE A 236 -16.60 4.05 54.60
CA ILE A 236 -18.03 4.21 54.84
C ILE A 236 -18.76 2.85 54.78
N SER A 237 -20.03 2.81 55.23
CA SER A 237 -20.82 1.58 55.17
C SER A 237 -21.21 1.23 53.74
N GLN A 238 -21.36 -0.07 53.45
CA GLN A 238 -21.82 -0.55 52.14
C GLN A 238 -23.19 0.05 51.76
N ALA A 239 -24.11 0.21 52.76
CA ALA A 239 -25.41 0.82 52.55
C ALA A 239 -25.29 2.28 52.08
N GLN A 240 -24.31 3.05 52.62
CA GLN A 240 -24.01 4.43 52.15
C GLN A 240 -23.43 4.43 50.73
N VAL A 241 -22.53 3.50 50.39
CA VAL A 241 -22.02 3.38 49.00
C VAL A 241 -23.16 3.10 48.05
N SER A 242 -24.07 2.19 48.37
CA SER A 242 -25.24 1.87 47.53
C SER A 242 -26.17 3.05 47.32
N ARG A 243 -26.42 3.85 48.36
CA ARG A 243 -27.25 5.07 48.23
C ARG A 243 -26.59 6.14 47.36
N LEU A 244 -25.29 6.41 47.56
CA LEU A 244 -24.55 7.39 46.81
C LEU A 244 -24.38 6.95 45.32
N GLU A 245 -24.10 5.67 45.08
CA GLU A 245 -24.05 5.09 43.74
C GLU A 245 -25.41 5.28 43.02
N LYS A 246 -26.50 4.92 43.67
CA LYS A 246 -27.85 5.08 43.11
C LYS A 246 -28.21 6.54 42.85
N GLY A 247 -27.84 7.43 43.76
CA GLY A 247 -28.02 8.89 43.60
C GLY A 247 -27.24 9.44 42.38
N ALA A 248 -25.99 9.05 42.28
CA ALA A 248 -25.14 9.43 41.14
C ALA A 248 -25.69 8.89 39.80
N LEU A 249 -26.10 7.62 39.76
CA LEU A 249 -26.68 7.03 38.55
C LEU A 249 -28.00 7.69 38.12
N ASN A 250 -28.81 8.13 39.06
CA ASN A 250 -30.04 8.84 38.73
C ASN A 250 -29.77 10.18 38.01
N GLN A 251 -28.64 10.85 38.27
CA GLN A 251 -28.28 12.07 37.54
C GLN A 251 -28.00 11.78 36.06
N PHE A 252 -27.39 10.63 35.73
CA PHE A 252 -27.19 10.22 34.34
C PHE A 252 -28.48 9.85 33.59
N HIS A 253 -29.58 9.57 34.33
CA HIS A 253 -30.89 9.26 33.73
C HIS A 253 -31.78 10.51 33.59
N THR A 254 -31.53 11.55 34.33
CA THR A 254 -32.37 12.79 34.34
C THR A 254 -31.97 13.74 33.19
N ASP A 255 -30.75 13.63 32.72
CA ASP A 255 -30.19 14.46 31.63
C ASP A 255 -30.43 13.84 30.22
N ARG A 256 -31.36 12.87 30.10
CA ARG A 256 -31.74 12.25 28.83
C ARG A 256 -32.92 12.93 28.16
#